data_1373a9b8a0fe602654d63345f84c6a74
#
_entry.id   1373a9b8a0fe602654d63345f84c6a74
#
_cell.length_a   1.000
_cell.length_b   1.000
_cell.length_c   1.000
_cell.angle_alpha   90.00
_cell.angle_beta   90.00
_cell.angle_gamma   90.00
#
_symmetry.space_group_name_H-M   'P 1'
#
loop_
_entity.id
_entity.type
_entity.pdbx_description
1 polymer ?
#
loop_
_entity_poly.entity_id
_entity_poly.type
_entity_poly.pdbx_seq_one_letter_code
_entity_poly.pdbx_strand_id
1 'polypeptide(L)'
;MERALKRVRVSTGASLAFGGPVNRAGNLLIERFDGPTLGALPGLTLDPSEGLGGKVAVMRRPIAVNDYFETQVITHRYDKVIRAERLKALVATPIIVGRQTVGVIYGAFRTSEVVGGRIEDTVVQEARALEQELAVSAVTSANGVLSEEATVNARLREQVRSVYAELRLLAGSVGDADVRAALVKAAARLVDEGNAPKASAALRSRNVKSTS
;
A
#
# COMPACT_ATOMS: atom_id res chain seq x y z
N MET A 1 -7.59 2.36 9.55
CA MET A 1 -8.72 3.03 8.89
C MET A 1 -9.96 3.11 9.79
N GLU A 2 -10.58 2.01 10.23
CA GLU A 2 -11.85 2.02 11.00
C GLU A 2 -11.80 2.88 12.27
N ARG A 3 -10.72 2.76 13.06
CA ARG A 3 -10.53 3.61 14.26
C ARG A 3 -10.47 5.10 13.94
N ALA A 4 -9.83 5.46 12.84
CA ALA A 4 -9.75 6.86 12.40
C ALA A 4 -11.12 7.38 11.97
N LEU A 5 -11.89 6.61 11.19
CA LEU A 5 -13.25 6.99 10.79
C LEU A 5 -14.17 7.19 12.00
N LYS A 6 -14.07 6.30 13.01
CA LYS A 6 -14.81 6.47 14.26
C LYS A 6 -14.44 7.78 14.97
N ARG A 7 -13.14 8.11 15.06
CA ARG A 7 -12.70 9.37 15.68
C ARG A 7 -13.19 10.57 14.87
N VAL A 8 -13.06 10.55 13.54
CA VAL A 8 -13.62 11.59 12.66
C VAL A 8 -15.09 11.80 12.98
N ARG A 9 -15.92 10.75 12.94
CA ARG A 9 -17.36 10.88 13.16
C ARG A 9 -17.69 11.43 14.54
N VAL A 10 -17.09 10.89 15.59
CA VAL A 10 -17.38 11.29 16.97
C VAL A 10 -16.89 12.72 17.26
N SER A 11 -15.68 13.06 16.83
CA SER A 11 -15.09 14.38 17.15
C SER A 11 -15.64 15.53 16.32
N THR A 12 -16.17 15.25 15.11
CA THR A 12 -16.75 16.27 14.25
C THR A 12 -18.28 16.34 14.30
N GLY A 13 -18.96 15.34 14.90
CA GLY A 13 -20.40 15.21 14.81
C GLY A 13 -20.91 14.78 13.43
N ALA A 14 -20.05 14.31 12.56
CA ALA A 14 -20.43 13.86 11.22
C ALA A 14 -21.50 12.75 11.29
N SER A 15 -22.48 12.81 10.39
CA SER A 15 -23.53 11.79 10.27
C SER A 15 -22.95 10.45 9.81
N LEU A 16 -21.90 10.51 8.98
CA LEU A 16 -21.19 9.37 8.43
C LEU A 16 -19.72 9.73 8.21
N ALA A 17 -18.81 8.87 8.62
CA ALA A 17 -17.41 8.92 8.17
C ALA A 17 -17.14 7.71 7.29
N PHE A 18 -16.44 7.89 6.18
CA PHE A 18 -16.15 6.82 5.24
C PHE A 18 -14.84 7.06 4.49
N GLY A 19 -14.41 6.08 3.75
CA GLY A 19 -13.22 6.20 2.93
C GLY A 19 -12.77 4.88 2.35
N GLY A 20 -11.56 4.88 1.81
CA GLY A 20 -10.96 3.67 1.27
C GLY A 20 -9.66 3.91 0.54
N PRO A 21 -9.09 2.85 -0.05
CA PRO A 21 -7.81 2.91 -0.74
C PRO A 21 -7.91 3.55 -2.13
N VAL A 22 -6.81 4.18 -2.54
CA VAL A 22 -6.58 4.61 -3.92
C VAL A 22 -5.65 3.59 -4.57
N ASN A 23 -6.07 3.02 -5.70
CA ASN A 23 -5.28 2.05 -6.44
C ASN A 23 -4.21 2.72 -7.33
N ARG A 24 -3.37 1.92 -8.00
CA ARG A 24 -2.30 2.43 -8.87
C ARG A 24 -2.79 3.23 -10.09
N ALA A 25 -4.03 3.02 -10.52
CA ALA A 25 -4.66 3.77 -11.59
C ALA A 25 -5.25 5.12 -11.11
N GLY A 26 -5.21 5.39 -9.79
CA GLY A 26 -5.74 6.59 -9.16
C GLY A 26 -7.21 6.49 -8.78
N ASN A 27 -7.87 5.34 -8.98
CA ASN A 27 -9.26 5.14 -8.59
C ASN A 27 -9.38 4.95 -7.08
N LEU A 28 -10.34 5.61 -6.47
CA LEU A 28 -10.67 5.51 -5.05
C LEU A 28 -11.85 4.55 -4.85
N LEU A 29 -11.67 3.47 -4.11
CA LEU A 29 -12.72 2.54 -3.72
C LEU A 29 -13.29 2.91 -2.36
N ILE A 30 -14.59 3.13 -2.26
CA ILE A 30 -15.30 3.43 -1.00
C ILE A 30 -15.74 2.10 -0.36
N GLU A 31 -15.07 1.69 0.73
CA GLU A 31 -15.30 0.39 1.35
C GLU A 31 -15.31 0.39 2.88
N ARG A 32 -14.89 1.47 3.53
CA ARG A 32 -14.81 1.58 5.00
C ARG A 32 -15.75 2.66 5.50
N PHE A 33 -16.49 2.36 6.55
CA PHE A 33 -17.55 3.22 7.07
C PHE A 33 -17.56 3.23 8.61
N ASP A 34 -17.92 4.38 9.19
CA ASP A 34 -18.37 4.52 10.56
C ASP A 34 -19.61 5.43 10.56
N GLY A 35 -20.72 4.90 11.07
CA GLY A 35 -22.05 5.50 11.00
C GLY A 35 -22.96 4.81 9.97
N PRO A 36 -24.26 5.17 9.97
CA PRO A 36 -25.25 4.52 9.13
C PRO A 36 -25.13 5.00 7.67
N THR A 37 -24.89 4.08 6.73
CA THR A 37 -25.04 4.29 5.28
C THR A 37 -26.45 3.90 4.85
N LEU A 38 -26.96 4.53 3.78
CA LEU A 38 -28.22 4.18 3.13
C LEU A 38 -28.04 3.22 1.95
N GLY A 39 -26.81 2.74 1.72
CA GLY A 39 -26.50 1.65 0.80
C GLY A 39 -25.96 2.09 -0.59
N ALA A 40 -25.89 3.38 -0.86
CA ALA A 40 -25.44 3.88 -2.16
C ALA A 40 -23.90 4.01 -2.30
N LEU A 41 -23.19 4.16 -1.18
CA LEU A 41 -21.72 4.34 -1.17
C LEU A 41 -20.91 3.03 -1.18
N PRO A 42 -21.32 1.93 -0.50
CA PRO A 42 -20.51 0.73 -0.42
C PRO A 42 -20.14 0.15 -1.77
N GLY A 43 -18.81 -0.03 -2.01
CA GLY A 43 -18.29 -0.55 -3.26
C GLY A 43 -18.21 0.45 -4.41
N LEU A 44 -18.56 1.71 -4.18
CA LEU A 44 -18.45 2.76 -5.18
C LEU A 44 -16.97 3.01 -5.51
N THR A 45 -16.65 3.01 -6.79
CA THR A 45 -15.33 3.39 -7.30
C THR A 45 -15.41 4.78 -7.91
N LEU A 46 -14.56 5.68 -7.43
CA LEU A 46 -14.45 7.05 -7.93
C LEU A 46 -13.26 7.15 -8.88
N ASP A 47 -13.52 7.71 -10.05
CA ASP A 47 -12.47 7.98 -11.04
C ASP A 47 -11.55 9.13 -10.59
N PRO A 48 -10.28 9.17 -11.05
CA PRO A 48 -9.37 10.26 -10.76
C PRO A 48 -9.95 11.60 -11.20
N SER A 49 -9.80 12.64 -10.36
CA SER A 49 -10.31 13.99 -10.56
C SER A 49 -11.84 14.15 -10.52
N GLU A 50 -12.61 13.05 -10.48
CA GLU A 50 -14.07 13.09 -10.47
C GLU A 50 -14.64 13.15 -9.05
N GLY A 51 -15.66 13.99 -8.88
CA GLY A 51 -16.28 14.25 -7.59
C GLY A 51 -15.30 14.84 -6.55
N LEU A 52 -15.69 14.81 -5.29
CA LEU A 52 -14.85 15.34 -4.20
C LEU A 52 -13.61 14.46 -3.98
N GLY A 53 -13.77 13.15 -3.89
CA GLY A 53 -12.69 12.23 -3.55
C GLY A 53 -11.65 12.03 -4.63
N GLY A 54 -12.08 11.89 -5.88
CA GLY A 54 -11.15 11.79 -7.00
C GLY A 54 -10.32 13.06 -7.14
N LYS A 55 -10.92 14.24 -6.92
CA LYS A 55 -10.21 15.51 -6.91
C LYS A 55 -9.21 15.62 -5.77
N VAL A 56 -9.61 15.26 -4.54
CA VAL A 56 -8.74 15.26 -3.36
C VAL A 56 -7.55 14.32 -3.56
N ALA A 57 -7.78 13.14 -4.11
CA ALA A 57 -6.71 12.17 -4.37
C ALA A 57 -5.64 12.71 -5.32
N VAL A 58 -6.05 13.42 -6.37
CA VAL A 58 -5.14 13.99 -7.38
C VAL A 58 -4.47 15.26 -6.86
N MET A 59 -5.23 16.18 -6.24
CA MET A 59 -4.71 17.45 -5.74
C MET A 59 -3.86 17.31 -4.47
N ARG A 60 -3.94 16.17 -3.77
CA ARG A 60 -3.19 15.88 -2.54
C ARG A 60 -3.38 16.91 -1.44
N ARG A 61 -4.56 17.48 -1.35
CA ARG A 61 -4.94 18.45 -0.32
C ARG A 61 -6.38 18.23 0.12
N PRO A 62 -6.72 18.57 1.37
CA PRO A 62 -8.08 18.49 1.85
C PRO A 62 -8.98 19.46 1.07
N ILE A 63 -10.25 19.08 0.92
CA ILE A 63 -11.30 19.94 0.35
C ILE A 63 -12.54 19.75 1.20
N ALA A 64 -13.13 20.86 1.63
CA ALA A 64 -14.41 20.91 2.30
C ALA A 64 -15.45 21.58 1.39
N VAL A 65 -16.68 21.06 1.39
CA VAL A 65 -17.82 21.60 0.68
C VAL A 65 -19.02 21.69 1.64
N ASN A 66 -19.57 22.88 1.82
CA ASN A 66 -20.70 23.13 2.72
C ASN A 66 -22.04 22.75 2.10
N ASP A 67 -22.11 22.79 0.77
CA ASP A 67 -23.21 22.24 -0.02
C ASP A 67 -22.62 21.51 -1.23
N TYR A 68 -22.81 20.19 -1.27
CA TYR A 68 -22.26 19.34 -2.31
C TYR A 68 -22.87 19.66 -3.69
N PHE A 69 -24.15 20.06 -3.72
CA PHE A 69 -24.88 20.24 -4.97
C PHE A 69 -24.69 21.63 -5.58
N GLU A 70 -24.31 22.61 -4.76
CA GLU A 70 -24.13 24.01 -5.20
C GLU A 70 -22.65 24.34 -5.49
N THR A 71 -21.71 23.50 -5.07
CA THR A 71 -20.29 23.80 -5.21
C THR A 71 -19.81 23.62 -6.65
N GLN A 72 -19.05 24.56 -7.16
CA GLN A 72 -18.38 24.48 -8.46
C GLN A 72 -16.94 23.94 -8.36
N VAL A 73 -16.52 23.58 -7.15
CA VAL A 73 -15.15 23.12 -6.89
C VAL A 73 -14.94 21.69 -7.40
N ILE A 74 -16.00 20.90 -7.56
CA ILE A 74 -15.93 19.47 -7.92
C ILE A 74 -16.79 19.18 -9.15
N THR A 75 -16.60 18.02 -9.78
CA THR A 75 -17.54 17.51 -10.77
C THR A 75 -18.73 16.82 -10.08
N HIS A 76 -19.89 16.86 -10.71
CA HIS A 76 -21.15 16.35 -10.17
C HIS A 76 -21.52 14.94 -10.66
N ARG A 77 -20.50 14.14 -11.00
CA ARG A 77 -20.68 12.77 -11.55
C ARG A 77 -21.39 11.83 -10.58
N TYR A 78 -21.22 12.06 -9.28
CA TYR A 78 -21.75 11.17 -8.23
C TYR A 78 -22.95 11.72 -7.47
N ASP A 79 -23.62 12.75 -7.99
CA ASP A 79 -24.78 13.41 -7.38
C ASP A 79 -25.89 12.44 -6.98
N LYS A 80 -26.18 11.45 -7.83
CA LYS A 80 -27.22 10.44 -7.55
C LYS A 80 -26.90 9.65 -6.29
N VAL A 81 -25.64 9.29 -6.09
CA VAL A 81 -25.17 8.54 -4.93
C VAL A 81 -25.23 9.40 -3.66
N ILE A 82 -24.70 10.62 -3.73
CA ILE A 82 -24.70 11.57 -2.60
C ILE A 82 -26.13 11.93 -2.19
N ARG A 83 -27.04 12.11 -3.15
CA ARG A 83 -28.46 12.34 -2.92
C ARG A 83 -29.14 11.14 -2.26
N ALA A 84 -28.85 9.91 -2.73
CA ALA A 84 -29.37 8.68 -2.13
C ALA A 84 -28.93 8.50 -0.69
N GLU A 85 -27.71 8.89 -0.34
CA GLU A 85 -27.19 8.91 1.03
C GLU A 85 -27.67 10.11 1.86
N ARG A 86 -28.40 11.04 1.25
CA ARG A 86 -28.90 12.29 1.85
C ARG A 86 -27.78 13.17 2.43
N LEU A 87 -26.60 13.12 1.83
CA LEU A 87 -25.46 13.93 2.24
C LEU A 87 -25.54 15.32 1.62
N LYS A 88 -25.15 16.34 2.39
CA LYS A 88 -25.16 17.74 1.96
C LYS A 88 -23.78 18.38 2.06
N ALA A 89 -23.18 18.34 3.25
CA ALA A 89 -21.85 18.89 3.47
C ALA A 89 -20.84 17.76 3.64
N LEU A 90 -19.64 17.90 3.06
CA LEU A 90 -18.58 16.91 3.11
C LEU A 90 -17.22 17.58 3.27
N VAL A 91 -16.34 16.91 3.99
CA VAL A 91 -14.91 17.16 3.99
C VAL A 91 -14.20 15.89 3.58
N ALA A 92 -13.22 15.99 2.71
CA ALA A 92 -12.41 14.87 2.28
C ALA A 92 -10.92 15.23 2.40
N THR A 93 -10.13 14.28 2.86
CA THR A 93 -8.68 14.45 3.09
C THR A 93 -7.93 13.25 2.53
N PRO A 94 -6.85 13.46 1.75
CA PRO A 94 -6.03 12.38 1.25
C PRO A 94 -5.19 11.77 2.37
N ILE A 95 -4.84 10.50 2.24
CA ILE A 95 -3.84 9.80 3.04
C ILE A 95 -2.62 9.64 2.14
N ILE A 96 -1.50 10.26 2.51
CA ILE A 96 -0.29 10.33 1.67
C ILE A 96 0.85 9.55 2.33
N VAL A 97 1.35 8.54 1.66
CA VAL A 97 2.51 7.76 2.09
C VAL A 97 3.54 7.70 0.95
N GLY A 98 4.80 7.97 1.24
CA GLY A 98 5.86 7.94 0.23
C GLY A 98 5.58 8.85 -0.98
N ARG A 99 4.96 10.03 -0.75
CA ARG A 99 4.56 10.99 -1.77
C ARG A 99 3.44 10.52 -2.71
N GLN A 100 2.74 9.44 -2.38
CA GLN A 100 1.60 8.94 -3.14
C GLN A 100 0.34 9.00 -2.29
N THR A 101 -0.81 9.32 -2.90
CA THR A 101 -2.10 9.18 -2.25
C THR A 101 -2.46 7.70 -2.24
N VAL A 102 -2.52 7.11 -1.03
CA VAL A 102 -2.86 5.70 -0.83
C VAL A 102 -4.30 5.48 -0.40
N GLY A 103 -5.00 6.55 -0.04
CA GLY A 103 -6.39 6.51 0.35
C GLY A 103 -6.99 7.91 0.54
N VAL A 104 -8.30 7.94 0.81
CA VAL A 104 -9.02 9.18 1.17
C VAL A 104 -9.97 8.85 2.31
N ILE A 105 -10.08 9.77 3.28
CA ILE A 105 -11.10 9.72 4.34
C ILE A 105 -12.02 10.92 4.25
N TYR A 106 -13.27 10.71 4.69
CA TYR A 106 -14.35 11.70 4.65
C TYR A 106 -15.03 11.83 5.99
N GLY A 107 -15.42 13.07 6.31
CA GLY A 107 -16.51 13.39 7.22
C GLY A 107 -17.70 13.95 6.41
N ALA A 108 -18.89 13.42 6.62
CA ALA A 108 -20.08 13.77 5.85
C ALA A 108 -21.29 14.05 6.73
N PHE A 109 -22.05 15.05 6.34
CA PHE A 109 -23.17 15.59 7.11
C PHE A 109 -24.45 15.54 6.26
N ARG A 110 -25.56 15.10 6.89
CA ARG A 110 -26.89 15.09 6.25
C ARG A 110 -27.63 16.40 6.40
N THR A 111 -27.16 17.26 7.27
CA THR A 111 -27.62 18.63 7.46
C THR A 111 -26.69 19.60 6.75
N SER A 112 -27.18 20.82 6.48
CA SER A 112 -26.34 21.90 5.94
C SER A 112 -25.49 22.44 7.09
N GLU A 113 -24.33 21.86 7.28
CA GLU A 113 -23.34 22.29 8.27
C GLU A 113 -22.30 23.18 7.60
N VAL A 114 -21.90 24.24 8.29
CA VAL A 114 -20.69 24.94 7.90
C VAL A 114 -19.51 24.09 8.33
N VAL A 115 -18.88 23.42 7.38
CA VAL A 115 -17.63 22.68 7.62
C VAL A 115 -16.53 23.71 7.87
N GLY A 116 -16.44 24.15 9.12
CA GLY A 116 -15.43 25.12 9.56
C GLY A 116 -14.07 24.47 9.76
N GLY A 117 -13.04 25.31 9.93
CA GLY A 117 -11.65 24.85 10.05
C GLY A 117 -11.41 23.76 11.11
N ARG A 118 -12.15 23.79 12.23
CA ARG A 118 -12.02 22.74 13.29
C ARG A 118 -12.43 21.36 12.79
N ILE A 119 -13.46 21.25 11.96
CA ILE A 119 -13.90 19.97 11.38
C ILE A 119 -12.85 19.49 10.39
N GLU A 120 -12.42 20.37 9.48
CA GLU A 120 -11.38 20.07 8.50
C GLU A 120 -10.07 19.64 9.19
N ASP A 121 -9.61 20.42 10.18
CA ASP A 121 -8.40 20.11 10.95
C ASP A 121 -8.47 18.74 11.62
N THR A 122 -9.63 18.38 12.19
CA THR A 122 -9.82 17.06 12.80
C THR A 122 -9.65 15.92 11.76
N VAL A 123 -10.27 16.06 10.59
CA VAL A 123 -10.15 15.04 9.54
C VAL A 123 -8.72 14.97 9.01
N VAL A 124 -8.04 16.10 8.87
CA VAL A 124 -6.62 16.18 8.48
C VAL A 124 -5.73 15.50 9.51
N GLN A 125 -5.95 15.73 10.80
CA GLN A 125 -5.15 15.08 11.86
C GLN A 125 -5.33 13.56 11.84
N GLU A 126 -6.54 13.06 11.63
CA GLU A 126 -6.79 11.62 11.52
C GLU A 126 -6.16 11.00 10.27
N ALA A 127 -6.16 11.71 9.15
CA ALA A 127 -5.44 11.27 7.95
C ALA A 127 -3.93 11.18 8.20
N ARG A 128 -3.34 12.19 8.85
CA ARG A 128 -1.91 12.19 9.20
C ARG A 128 -1.53 11.07 10.18
N ALA A 129 -2.39 10.76 11.15
CA ALA A 129 -2.17 9.62 12.03
C ALA A 129 -2.14 8.29 11.25
N LEU A 130 -3.04 8.12 10.28
CA LEU A 130 -3.05 6.97 9.38
C LEU A 130 -1.80 6.91 8.49
N GLU A 131 -1.33 8.04 7.99
CA GLU A 131 -0.10 8.13 7.20
C GLU A 131 1.10 7.61 8.00
N GLN A 132 1.20 8.00 9.27
CA GLN A 132 2.27 7.55 10.18
C GLN A 132 2.17 6.04 10.46
N GLU A 133 0.96 5.54 10.79
CA GLU A 133 0.74 4.11 11.01
C GLU A 133 1.14 3.27 9.79
N LEU A 134 0.75 3.70 8.59
CA LEU A 134 1.06 3.01 7.33
C LEU A 134 2.55 3.08 6.98
N ALA A 135 3.20 4.22 7.21
CA ALA A 135 4.64 4.38 6.98
C ALA A 135 5.45 3.45 7.89
N VAL A 136 5.12 3.37 9.19
CA VAL A 136 5.77 2.46 10.15
C VAL A 136 5.54 1.01 9.74
N SER A 137 4.30 0.64 9.39
CA SER A 137 3.97 -0.72 8.94
C SER A 137 4.74 -1.12 7.69
N ALA A 138 4.90 -0.22 6.73
CA ALA A 138 5.67 -0.48 5.50
C ALA A 138 7.15 -0.74 5.80
N VAL A 139 7.77 0.04 6.70
CA VAL A 139 9.17 -0.16 7.12
C VAL A 139 9.33 -1.50 7.86
N THR A 140 8.41 -1.83 8.76
CA THR A 140 8.46 -3.09 9.52
C THR A 140 8.30 -4.29 8.60
N SER A 141 7.40 -4.23 7.62
CA SER A 141 7.19 -5.30 6.64
C SER A 141 8.43 -5.47 5.73
N ALA A 142 9.02 -4.38 5.26
CA ALA A 142 10.24 -4.42 4.47
C ALA A 142 11.41 -5.05 5.24
N ASN A 143 11.59 -4.67 6.51
CA ASN A 143 12.62 -5.23 7.38
C ASN A 143 12.36 -6.73 7.69
N GLY A 144 11.09 -7.12 7.86
CA GLY A 144 10.70 -8.51 8.06
C GLY A 144 11.06 -9.40 6.86
N VAL A 145 10.75 -8.96 5.65
CA VAL A 145 11.09 -9.68 4.41
C VAL A 145 12.61 -9.81 4.23
N LEU A 146 13.36 -8.72 4.44
CA LEU A 146 14.83 -8.76 4.35
C LEU A 146 15.45 -9.68 5.41
N SER A 147 14.89 -9.73 6.61
CA SER A 147 15.35 -10.64 7.68
C SER A 147 15.06 -12.10 7.36
N GLU A 148 13.90 -12.41 6.78
CA GLU A 148 13.52 -13.75 6.38
C GLU A 148 14.40 -14.26 5.23
N GLU A 149 14.62 -13.44 4.21
CA GLU A 149 15.54 -13.75 3.11
C GLU A 149 16.98 -13.97 3.61
N ALA A 150 17.46 -13.14 4.53
CA ALA A 150 18.78 -13.31 5.14
C ALA A 150 18.89 -14.63 5.91
N THR A 151 17.85 -15.01 6.64
CA THR A 151 17.80 -16.27 7.39
C THR A 151 17.78 -17.48 6.47
N VAL A 152 16.98 -17.46 5.40
CA VAL A 152 16.93 -18.54 4.40
C VAL A 152 18.28 -18.69 3.71
N ASN A 153 18.90 -17.58 3.30
CA ASN A 153 20.23 -17.61 2.69
C ASN A 153 21.32 -18.12 3.64
N ALA A 154 21.25 -17.79 4.93
CA ALA A 154 22.18 -18.29 5.93
C ALA A 154 22.05 -19.82 6.11
N ARG A 155 20.83 -20.35 6.20
CA ARG A 155 20.56 -21.78 6.27
C ARG A 155 21.05 -22.52 5.03
N LEU A 156 20.79 -21.99 3.84
CA LEU A 156 21.26 -22.58 2.58
C LEU A 156 22.79 -22.66 2.53
N ARG A 157 23.50 -21.60 2.92
CA ARG A 157 24.96 -21.58 2.98
C ARG A 157 25.50 -22.61 3.98
N GLU A 158 24.82 -22.80 5.10
CA GLU A 158 25.22 -23.83 6.09
C GLU A 158 25.02 -25.23 5.55
N GLN A 159 23.93 -25.52 4.87
CA GLN A 159 23.71 -26.80 4.21
C GLN A 159 24.76 -27.08 3.13
N VAL A 160 25.09 -26.08 2.30
CA VAL A 160 26.16 -26.23 1.30
C VAL A 160 27.51 -26.56 1.96
N ARG A 161 27.84 -25.88 3.06
CA ARG A 161 29.08 -26.17 3.83
C ARG A 161 29.10 -27.59 4.41
N SER A 162 27.99 -28.06 4.94
CA SER A 162 27.87 -29.42 5.49
C SER A 162 28.07 -30.46 4.40
N VAL A 163 27.39 -30.34 3.26
CA VAL A 163 27.54 -31.25 2.12
C VAL A 163 28.96 -31.22 1.56
N TYR A 164 29.58 -30.05 1.50
CA TYR A 164 30.99 -29.93 1.09
C TYR A 164 31.94 -30.68 2.02
N ALA A 165 31.73 -30.55 3.34
CA ALA A 165 32.56 -31.28 4.33
C ALA A 165 32.40 -32.79 4.21
N GLU A 166 31.16 -33.29 4.03
CA GLU A 166 30.88 -34.71 3.84
C GLU A 166 31.53 -35.27 2.57
N LEU A 167 31.43 -34.54 1.45
CA LEU A 167 32.07 -34.94 0.19
C LEU A 167 33.59 -35.00 0.32
N ARG A 168 34.20 -34.10 1.07
CA ARG A 168 35.65 -34.14 1.32
C ARG A 168 36.08 -35.32 2.20
N LEU A 169 35.28 -35.63 3.22
CA LEU A 169 35.53 -36.81 4.06
C LEU A 169 35.42 -38.10 3.24
N LEU A 170 34.40 -38.24 2.41
CA LEU A 170 34.22 -39.38 1.51
C LEU A 170 35.36 -39.46 0.50
N ALA A 171 35.78 -38.35 -0.09
CA ALA A 171 36.93 -38.34 -1.01
C ALA A 171 38.23 -38.83 -0.33
N GLY A 172 38.41 -38.55 0.96
CA GLY A 172 39.55 -39.04 1.76
C GLY A 172 39.54 -40.56 2.01
N SER A 173 38.35 -41.19 2.04
CA SER A 173 38.19 -42.62 2.29
C SER A 173 38.21 -43.49 1.02
N VAL A 174 38.12 -42.88 -0.18
CA VAL A 174 38.11 -43.62 -1.45
C VAL A 174 39.53 -43.93 -1.92
N GLY A 175 39.80 -45.21 -2.17
CA GLY A 175 41.11 -45.70 -2.65
C GLY A 175 41.42 -45.40 -4.11
N ASP A 176 40.36 -45.27 -4.93
CA ASP A 176 40.46 -44.98 -6.35
C ASP A 176 40.75 -43.47 -6.59
N ALA A 177 41.85 -43.18 -7.33
CA ALA A 177 42.34 -41.83 -7.57
C ALA A 177 41.39 -41.01 -8.47
N ASP A 178 40.76 -41.65 -9.45
CA ASP A 178 39.86 -40.96 -10.40
C ASP A 178 38.53 -40.58 -9.74
N VAL A 179 37.97 -41.50 -8.91
CA VAL A 179 36.77 -41.25 -8.13
C VAL A 179 37.02 -40.18 -7.08
N ARG A 180 38.17 -40.16 -6.43
CA ARG A 180 38.58 -39.13 -5.47
C ARG A 180 38.63 -37.74 -6.15
N ALA A 181 39.26 -37.65 -7.31
CA ALA A 181 39.36 -36.39 -8.08
C ALA A 181 37.97 -35.88 -8.49
N ALA A 182 37.09 -36.79 -8.92
CA ALA A 182 35.69 -36.42 -9.28
C ALA A 182 34.91 -35.86 -8.09
N LEU A 183 35.02 -36.46 -6.89
CA LEU A 183 34.36 -35.99 -5.67
C LEU A 183 34.87 -34.61 -5.24
N VAL A 184 36.18 -34.37 -5.28
CA VAL A 184 36.78 -33.08 -4.95
C VAL A 184 36.30 -32.00 -5.93
N LYS A 185 36.22 -32.31 -7.22
CA LYS A 185 35.73 -31.41 -8.25
C LYS A 185 34.23 -31.09 -8.09
N ALA A 186 33.41 -32.06 -7.73
CA ALA A 186 32.01 -31.88 -7.42
C ALA A 186 31.81 -30.97 -6.20
N ALA A 187 32.58 -31.21 -5.14
CA ALA A 187 32.55 -30.37 -3.94
C ALA A 187 32.93 -28.90 -4.25
N ALA A 188 33.95 -28.64 -5.04
CA ALA A 188 34.36 -27.28 -5.42
C ALA A 188 33.27 -26.54 -6.18
N ARG A 189 32.58 -27.21 -7.10
CA ARG A 189 31.46 -26.58 -7.86
C ARG A 189 30.29 -26.11 -6.96
N LEU A 190 29.95 -26.87 -5.93
CA LEU A 190 28.90 -26.51 -4.97
C LEU A 190 29.23 -25.21 -4.22
N VAL A 191 30.49 -24.95 -3.92
CA VAL A 191 30.92 -23.72 -3.25
C VAL A 191 30.89 -22.53 -4.21
N ASP A 192 31.32 -22.71 -5.44
CA ASP A 192 31.34 -21.66 -6.45
C ASP A 192 29.92 -21.22 -6.85
N GLU A 193 28.99 -22.16 -7.05
CA GLU A 193 27.58 -21.89 -7.33
C GLU A 193 26.84 -21.29 -6.13
N GLY A 194 27.17 -21.72 -4.91
CA GLY A 194 26.61 -21.15 -3.68
C GLY A 194 27.10 -19.74 -3.34
N ASN A 195 28.23 -19.32 -3.90
CA ASN A 195 28.83 -18.01 -3.69
C ASN A 195 28.62 -17.03 -4.86
N ALA A 196 28.07 -17.48 -6.00
CA ALA A 196 27.80 -16.62 -7.14
C ALA A 196 26.76 -15.56 -6.75
N PRO A 197 27.05 -14.24 -6.86
CA PRO A 197 26.07 -13.22 -6.66
C PRO A 197 24.96 -13.42 -7.71
N LYS A 198 23.71 -13.60 -7.28
CA LYS A 198 22.56 -13.60 -8.19
C LYS A 198 22.57 -12.25 -8.91
N ALA A 199 23.16 -12.21 -10.12
CA ALA A 199 23.12 -11.04 -10.99
C ALA A 199 21.64 -10.67 -11.16
N SER A 200 21.32 -9.47 -10.69
CA SER A 200 20.04 -8.82 -10.73
C SER A 200 19.30 -9.07 -12.03
N ALA A 201 18.12 -9.69 -11.94
CA ALA A 201 17.15 -9.84 -13.03
C ALA A 201 16.60 -8.48 -13.55
N ALA A 202 17.18 -7.36 -13.14
CA ALA A 202 16.73 -5.99 -13.43
C ALA A 202 17.27 -5.40 -14.73
N LEU A 203 18.07 -6.14 -15.54
CA LEU A 203 18.71 -5.57 -16.75
C LEU A 203 18.16 -6.12 -18.08
N ARG A 204 17.09 -6.91 -18.10
CA ARG A 204 16.53 -7.45 -19.35
C ARG A 204 15.32 -6.68 -19.93
N SER A 205 14.86 -5.58 -19.31
CA SER A 205 13.69 -4.83 -19.82
C SER A 205 14.03 -3.50 -20.52
N ARG A 206 15.30 -3.23 -20.84
CA ARG A 206 15.71 -1.96 -21.47
C ARG A 206 16.20 -2.06 -22.91
N ASN A 207 15.94 -3.15 -23.63
CA ASN A 207 16.42 -3.22 -25.03
C ASN A 207 15.37 -3.79 -26.01
N VAL A 208 14.13 -3.29 -25.95
CA VAL A 208 13.18 -3.43 -27.07
C VAL A 208 12.42 -2.11 -27.19
N LYS A 209 13.02 -1.12 -27.82
CA LYS A 209 12.39 -0.04 -28.58
C LYS A 209 13.47 0.88 -29.13
N SER A 210 14.10 0.43 -30.20
CA SER A 210 14.73 1.33 -31.20
C SER A 210 14.96 0.51 -32.45
N THR A 211 13.96 0.45 -33.31
CA THR A 211 14.10 0.37 -34.77
C THR A 211 12.68 0.37 -35.38
N SER A 212 12.46 1.37 -36.20
CA SER A 212 11.42 1.66 -37.17
C SER A 212 10.34 2.59 -36.70
#